data_ddc083a6a4b2ca6f13172d2990254a90
#
_entry.id   ddc083a6a4b2ca6f13172d2990254a90
#
_cell.length_a   1.000
_cell.length_b   1.000
_cell.length_c   1.000
_cell.angle_alpha   90.00
_cell.angle_beta   90.00
_cell.angle_gamma   90.00
#
_symmetry.space_group_name_H-M   'P 1'
#
loop_
_entity.id
_entity.type
_entity.pdbx_description
1 polymer ?
#
loop_
_entity_poly.entity_id
_entity_poly.type
_entity_poly.pdbx_seq_one_letter_code
_entity_poly.pdbx_strand_id
1 'polypeptide(L)'
;MNLKTTLTLTLASFFLMSCCAAKPVAIEDSLVKSKVASQKLPNLIIIHTDEHNFRTLSCYQKLLSEDQAFVWGKGNNSKTPNIDKLADGGAICTSYYASSPVCTPSRASLVTGLYPQATGAPKNGLHLKKGIPTFASILIDNGYATSYVGKWHLAGNGTYAFGIEYNGGFEDNRFMMDGGHAPYFHLEGDKVSAVNQNQIDKFPKEELIHLTDFFTDKTLEILERDKKKPFALMVSIPDPHTPDYAKPPYQTMYENLNIKAPKTMAAEYTAIKPSWAKDEGAKGDTNEASGKKSFANDKEALKQYFGMVSHIDDSVGRILKFLKDNNLEENTIVVFTSDHGDMFFEHNRVNKGVPYEASARIPFVIRYPDKIPAGKVINTAYTNVDFAPTILSIMGIKTKAKFHGLDSSDDFLNDKKVIDSDRITYYAKSGGWWVTAVNDRYKLVIDKNERPYLFDLTKDPDELTNFYNDKNYKAIAQKLQTELFKQLEKYDEPGLKMSKPYITE
;
A
#
# COMPACT_ATOMS: atom_id res chain seq x y z
N MET A 1 51.63 -63.93 -34.06
CA MET A 1 52.54 -64.85 -33.30
C MET A 1 51.79 -65.23 -32.05
N ASN A 2 51.31 -66.47 -32.13
CA ASN A 2 51.39 -67.56 -31.13
C ASN A 2 50.73 -67.26 -29.74
N LEU A 3 49.61 -67.95 -29.52
CA LEU A 3 49.42 -69.32 -28.93
C LEU A 3 49.61 -69.26 -27.42
N LYS A 4 48.81 -69.83 -26.56
CA LYS A 4 48.08 -71.13 -26.42
C LYS A 4 47.23 -71.02 -25.12
N THR A 5 45.97 -71.34 -25.12
CA THR A 5 45.38 -72.59 -24.62
C THR A 5 45.97 -73.16 -23.33
N THR A 6 45.15 -73.31 -22.25
CA THR A 6 45.01 -74.62 -21.59
C THR A 6 43.73 -74.68 -20.77
N LEU A 7 43.00 -75.69 -20.97
CA LEU A 7 41.81 -76.29 -20.43
C LEU A 7 42.19 -77.12 -19.18
N THR A 8 41.45 -77.14 -18.08
CA THR A 8 41.37 -78.32 -17.25
C THR A 8 39.99 -78.41 -16.53
N LEU A 9 39.42 -79.55 -16.72
CA LEU A 9 38.16 -80.08 -16.18
C LEU A 9 38.32 -80.57 -14.72
N THR A 10 37.14 -80.87 -14.17
CA THR A 10 36.73 -81.85 -13.14
C THR A 10 36.39 -81.17 -11.79
N LEU A 11 35.35 -81.47 -11.00
CA LEU A 11 34.48 -82.67 -10.92
C LEU A 11 33.18 -82.27 -10.17
N ALA A 12 32.13 -82.99 -10.49
CA ALA A 12 30.81 -82.91 -9.91
C ALA A 12 30.77 -83.47 -8.47
N SER A 13 29.90 -82.94 -7.65
CA SER A 13 29.32 -83.68 -6.55
C SER A 13 27.86 -83.24 -6.33
N PHE A 14 26.99 -84.19 -6.56
CA PHE A 14 25.55 -84.14 -6.24
C PHE A 14 25.29 -84.06 -4.76
N PHE A 15 24.45 -83.16 -4.31
CA PHE A 15 23.66 -83.33 -3.09
C PHE A 15 22.22 -82.90 -3.38
N LEU A 16 21.35 -83.89 -3.39
CA LEU A 16 19.90 -83.73 -3.32
C LEU A 16 19.53 -83.34 -1.92
N MET A 17 18.75 -82.30 -1.76
CA MET A 17 17.74 -82.26 -0.69
C MET A 17 16.66 -81.19 -0.95
N SER A 18 15.48 -81.73 -1.02
CA SER A 18 14.19 -81.27 -0.49
C SER A 18 13.56 -79.98 -0.97
N CYS A 19 12.53 -80.17 -1.71
CA CYS A 19 11.47 -79.29 -2.12
C CYS A 19 10.76 -78.67 -0.87
N CYS A 20 10.79 -77.36 -0.74
CA CYS A 20 9.74 -76.61 -0.06
C CYS A 20 9.31 -75.50 -1.00
N ALA A 21 8.11 -75.62 -1.54
CA ALA A 21 7.47 -74.64 -2.40
C ALA A 21 7.12 -73.38 -1.56
N ALA A 22 7.89 -72.32 -1.78
CA ALA A 22 7.50 -70.99 -1.32
C ALA A 22 6.71 -70.34 -2.46
N LYS A 23 5.45 -69.97 -2.19
CA LYS A 23 4.61 -69.16 -3.07
C LYS A 23 5.30 -67.80 -3.36
N PRO A 24 5.21 -67.27 -4.57
CA PRO A 24 5.71 -65.93 -4.84
C PRO A 24 4.83 -64.92 -4.11
N VAL A 25 5.44 -64.19 -3.17
CA VAL A 25 4.85 -62.97 -2.61
C VAL A 25 4.82 -61.94 -3.71
N ALA A 26 3.64 -61.61 -4.20
CA ALA A 26 3.42 -60.45 -5.05
C ALA A 26 3.82 -59.21 -4.22
N ILE A 27 4.91 -58.57 -4.63
CA ILE A 27 5.25 -57.23 -4.18
C ILE A 27 4.21 -56.36 -4.91
N GLU A 28 3.11 -56.04 -4.21
CA GLU A 28 2.27 -54.91 -4.55
C GLU A 28 3.14 -53.64 -4.48
N ASP A 29 3.54 -53.19 -5.63
CA ASP A 29 4.05 -51.81 -5.83
C ASP A 29 2.94 -50.83 -5.43
N SER A 30 2.78 -50.61 -4.12
CA SER A 30 2.01 -49.49 -3.63
C SER A 30 2.79 -48.22 -3.94
N LEU A 31 2.66 -47.80 -5.20
CA LEU A 31 2.86 -46.40 -5.60
C LEU A 31 1.91 -45.56 -4.70
N VAL A 32 2.40 -45.19 -3.54
CA VAL A 32 1.89 -44.05 -2.80
C VAL A 32 2.16 -42.84 -3.71
N LYS A 33 1.27 -42.64 -4.66
CA LYS A 33 1.06 -41.34 -5.25
C LYS A 33 0.59 -40.46 -4.11
N SER A 34 1.52 -39.84 -3.38
CA SER A 34 1.24 -38.66 -2.63
C SER A 34 0.58 -37.69 -3.60
N LYS A 35 -0.73 -37.56 -3.49
CA LYS A 35 -1.44 -36.42 -4.03
C LYS A 35 -0.88 -35.21 -3.28
N VAL A 36 0.24 -34.68 -3.76
CA VAL A 36 0.54 -33.27 -3.60
C VAL A 36 -0.59 -32.61 -4.39
N ALA A 37 -1.66 -32.26 -3.70
CA ALA A 37 -2.66 -31.38 -4.29
C ALA A 37 -1.88 -30.20 -4.80
N SER A 38 -1.91 -29.96 -6.11
CA SER A 38 -1.28 -28.79 -6.72
C SER A 38 -1.90 -27.60 -6.02
N GLN A 39 -1.12 -26.96 -5.16
CA GLN A 39 -1.60 -25.84 -4.34
C GLN A 39 -2.05 -24.77 -5.34
N LYS A 40 -3.33 -24.45 -5.36
CA LYS A 40 -3.89 -23.48 -6.28
C LYS A 40 -3.23 -22.14 -6.00
N LEU A 41 -2.59 -21.55 -7.00
CA LEU A 41 -1.98 -20.23 -6.87
C LEU A 41 -3.01 -19.20 -6.40
N PRO A 42 -2.75 -18.40 -5.35
CA PRO A 42 -3.69 -17.40 -4.87
C PRO A 42 -3.83 -16.25 -5.85
N ASN A 43 -5.02 -15.72 -6.01
CA ASN A 43 -5.25 -14.47 -6.72
C ASN A 43 -4.87 -13.28 -5.86
N LEU A 44 -4.61 -12.13 -6.49
CA LEU A 44 -4.31 -10.88 -5.82
C LEU A 44 -5.20 -9.75 -6.37
N ILE A 45 -5.84 -9.02 -5.48
CA ILE A 45 -6.50 -7.75 -5.76
C ILE A 45 -5.92 -6.68 -4.83
N ILE A 46 -5.44 -5.58 -5.41
CA ILE A 46 -4.98 -4.41 -4.67
C ILE A 46 -5.93 -3.27 -4.97
N ILE A 47 -6.63 -2.77 -3.95
CA ILE A 47 -7.46 -1.58 -4.01
C ILE A 47 -6.64 -0.45 -3.41
N HIS A 48 -6.15 0.42 -4.27
CA HIS A 48 -5.24 1.50 -3.94
C HIS A 48 -5.93 2.84 -4.16
N THR A 49 -5.96 3.68 -3.15
CA THR A 49 -6.56 5.02 -3.20
C THR A 49 -5.49 6.10 -3.22
N ASP A 50 -5.86 7.32 -3.52
CA ASP A 50 -4.97 8.49 -3.55
C ASP A 50 -5.34 9.46 -2.42
N GLU A 51 -4.35 9.87 -1.63
CA GLU A 51 -4.52 10.90 -0.59
C GLU A 51 -5.55 10.53 0.50
N HIS A 52 -5.53 9.26 0.97
CA HIS A 52 -6.52 8.73 1.90
C HIS A 52 -6.06 8.82 3.36
N ASN A 53 -6.66 9.74 4.13
CA ASN A 53 -6.40 9.84 5.56
C ASN A 53 -7.00 8.63 6.30
N PHE A 54 -6.17 7.88 7.02
CA PHE A 54 -6.56 6.66 7.72
C PHE A 54 -7.66 6.87 8.77
N ARG A 55 -7.78 8.09 9.34
CA ARG A 55 -8.81 8.44 10.35
C ARG A 55 -10.23 8.42 9.79
N THR A 56 -10.40 8.39 8.47
CA THR A 56 -11.72 8.33 7.85
C THR A 56 -12.28 6.90 7.74
N LEU A 57 -11.49 5.89 8.10
CA LEU A 57 -11.89 4.49 8.06
C LEU A 57 -12.35 3.99 9.43
N SER A 58 -13.58 3.46 9.52
CA SER A 58 -14.17 3.00 10.78
C SER A 58 -13.34 1.90 11.46
N CYS A 59 -12.68 1.02 10.70
CA CYS A 59 -11.80 -0.02 11.25
C CYS A 59 -10.57 0.58 11.98
N TYR A 60 -10.03 1.71 11.50
CA TYR A 60 -8.96 2.42 12.20
C TYR A 60 -9.48 3.19 13.41
N GLN A 61 -10.64 3.86 13.30
CA GLN A 61 -11.22 4.62 14.39
C GLN A 61 -11.45 3.77 15.64
N LYS A 62 -11.84 2.51 15.47
CA LYS A 62 -12.01 1.53 16.57
C LYS A 62 -10.71 1.24 17.35
N LEU A 63 -9.55 1.50 16.75
CA LEU A 63 -8.21 1.26 17.33
C LEU A 63 -7.58 2.54 17.91
N LEU A 64 -8.20 3.70 17.73
CA LEU A 64 -7.73 4.98 18.18
C LEU A 64 -8.48 5.45 19.43
N SER A 65 -7.88 6.38 20.20
CA SER A 65 -8.62 7.12 21.20
C SER A 65 -9.71 7.99 20.56
N GLU A 66 -10.75 8.35 21.31
CA GLU A 66 -11.86 9.14 20.77
C GLU A 66 -11.38 10.45 20.12
N ASP A 67 -10.44 11.15 20.76
CA ASP A 67 -9.87 12.41 20.27
C ASP A 67 -9.12 12.21 18.94
N GLN A 68 -8.44 11.08 18.78
CA GLN A 68 -7.70 10.73 17.55
C GLN A 68 -8.60 10.18 16.44
N ALA A 69 -9.68 9.49 16.80
CA ALA A 69 -10.66 8.98 15.85
C ALA A 69 -11.51 10.10 15.23
N PHE A 70 -11.78 11.17 16.01
CA PHE A 70 -12.71 12.22 15.63
C PHE A 70 -12.09 13.62 15.69
N VAL A 71 -10.91 13.78 15.08
CA VAL A 71 -10.16 15.07 15.08
C VAL A 71 -10.97 16.23 14.51
N TRP A 72 -11.96 15.97 13.67
CA TRP A 72 -12.88 16.97 13.10
C TRP A 72 -14.21 17.08 13.86
N GLY A 73 -14.28 16.54 15.08
CA GLY A 73 -15.45 16.57 15.96
C GLY A 73 -16.13 15.22 16.11
N LYS A 74 -16.62 14.96 17.33
CA LYS A 74 -17.24 13.68 17.70
C LYS A 74 -18.38 13.29 16.74
N GLY A 75 -18.32 12.07 16.22
CA GLY A 75 -19.29 11.52 15.28
C GLY A 75 -19.15 12.00 13.83
N ASN A 76 -18.17 12.85 13.53
CA ASN A 76 -17.86 13.26 12.16
C ASN A 76 -16.91 12.22 11.54
N ASN A 77 -17.48 11.29 10.81
CA ASN A 77 -16.74 10.21 10.13
C ASN A 77 -17.47 9.72 8.88
N SER A 78 -16.74 9.12 7.98
CA SER A 78 -17.30 8.40 6.83
C SER A 78 -17.79 7.00 7.23
N LYS A 79 -18.70 6.45 6.44
CA LYS A 79 -19.22 5.08 6.60
C LYS A 79 -18.45 4.14 5.70
N THR A 80 -17.76 3.16 6.29
CA THR A 80 -16.90 2.22 5.55
C THR A 80 -17.14 0.75 5.94
N PRO A 81 -18.41 0.25 5.89
CA PRO A 81 -18.75 -1.09 6.38
C PRO A 81 -18.13 -2.24 5.57
N ASN A 82 -17.77 -2.03 4.29
CA ASN A 82 -17.16 -3.07 3.47
C ASN A 82 -15.64 -3.16 3.71
N ILE A 83 -14.96 -2.04 3.90
CA ILE A 83 -13.55 -2.00 4.34
C ILE A 83 -13.44 -2.56 5.76
N ASP A 84 -14.43 -2.28 6.64
CA ASP A 84 -14.51 -2.89 7.98
C ASP A 84 -14.57 -4.42 7.90
N LYS A 85 -15.43 -4.98 7.02
CA LYS A 85 -15.51 -6.45 6.81
C LYS A 85 -14.19 -7.03 6.30
N LEU A 86 -13.47 -6.27 5.45
CA LEU A 86 -12.15 -6.68 4.97
C LEU A 86 -11.17 -6.77 6.14
N ALA A 87 -11.15 -5.76 7.02
CA ALA A 87 -10.31 -5.72 8.21
C ALA A 87 -10.68 -6.80 9.24
N ASP A 88 -11.97 -6.96 9.53
CA ASP A 88 -12.48 -7.95 10.46
C ASP A 88 -12.17 -9.39 10.00
N GLY A 89 -12.17 -9.63 8.68
CA GLY A 89 -11.85 -10.94 8.08
C GLY A 89 -10.36 -11.16 7.78
N GLY A 90 -9.47 -10.28 8.19
CA GLY A 90 -8.05 -10.34 7.87
C GLY A 90 -7.17 -9.63 8.89
N ALA A 91 -6.19 -8.87 8.43
CA ALA A 91 -5.25 -8.13 9.26
C ALA A 91 -5.27 -6.63 8.93
N ILE A 92 -5.09 -5.81 9.96
CA ILE A 92 -4.91 -4.36 9.86
C ILE A 92 -3.55 -3.97 10.43
N CYS A 93 -2.77 -3.16 9.70
CA CYS A 93 -1.53 -2.57 10.19
C CYS A 93 -1.80 -1.19 10.76
N THR A 94 -1.42 -0.96 12.02
CA THR A 94 -1.62 0.33 12.69
C THR A 94 -0.50 1.33 12.42
N SER A 95 0.65 0.87 11.94
CA SER A 95 1.87 1.67 11.71
C SER A 95 2.45 1.40 10.32
N TYR A 96 1.65 1.71 9.28
CA TYR A 96 2.06 1.54 7.88
C TYR A 96 2.24 2.91 7.22
N TYR A 97 3.40 3.16 6.63
CA TYR A 97 3.81 4.49 6.17
C TYR A 97 4.12 4.53 4.68
N ALA A 98 3.83 5.65 4.05
CA ALA A 98 4.37 5.98 2.74
C ALA A 98 5.89 6.21 2.85
N SER A 99 6.70 5.55 2.05
CA SER A 99 8.17 5.74 2.02
C SER A 99 8.58 7.17 1.67
N SER A 100 7.70 7.87 0.97
CA SER A 100 7.69 9.32 0.78
C SER A 100 6.22 9.73 0.61
N PRO A 101 5.65 10.60 1.47
CA PRO A 101 4.23 10.94 1.42
C PRO A 101 3.90 11.91 0.27
N VAL A 102 4.13 11.45 -0.97
CA VAL A 102 3.86 12.12 -2.25
C VAL A 102 3.54 11.03 -3.28
N CYS A 103 2.60 11.29 -4.20
CA CYS A 103 2.04 10.28 -5.09
C CYS A 103 3.08 9.44 -5.85
N THR A 104 3.85 10.05 -6.77
CA THR A 104 4.80 9.33 -7.63
C THR A 104 5.82 8.51 -6.83
N PRO A 105 6.57 9.07 -5.86
CA PRO A 105 7.58 8.28 -5.13
C PRO A 105 6.97 7.15 -4.28
N SER A 106 5.81 7.37 -3.67
CA SER A 106 5.11 6.35 -2.90
C SER A 106 4.66 5.19 -3.80
N ARG A 107 4.02 5.49 -4.92
CA ARG A 107 3.58 4.50 -5.91
C ARG A 107 4.74 3.70 -6.49
N ALA A 108 5.86 4.37 -6.83
CA ALA A 108 7.07 3.71 -7.31
C ALA A 108 7.62 2.71 -6.28
N SER A 109 7.65 3.10 -5.00
CA SER A 109 8.09 2.22 -3.92
C SER A 109 7.19 1.00 -3.74
N LEU A 110 5.87 1.18 -3.77
CA LEU A 110 4.91 0.09 -3.62
C LEU A 110 5.10 -0.98 -4.71
N VAL A 111 5.23 -0.57 -5.97
CA VAL A 111 5.31 -1.54 -7.08
C VAL A 111 6.67 -2.21 -7.22
N THR A 112 7.76 -1.57 -6.74
CA THR A 112 9.14 -2.05 -6.92
C THR A 112 9.77 -2.66 -5.66
N GLY A 113 9.28 -2.32 -4.46
CA GLY A 113 9.94 -2.66 -3.20
C GLY A 113 11.27 -1.91 -3.00
N LEU A 114 11.47 -0.76 -3.68
CA LEU A 114 12.65 0.07 -3.57
C LEU A 114 12.31 1.44 -3.00
N TYR A 115 13.22 2.04 -2.26
CA TYR A 115 13.06 3.44 -1.85
C TYR A 115 13.11 4.40 -3.05
N PRO A 116 12.44 5.56 -2.98
CA PRO A 116 12.20 6.44 -4.13
C PRO A 116 13.45 6.83 -4.92
N GLN A 117 14.59 7.07 -4.26
CA GLN A 117 15.85 7.45 -4.90
C GLN A 117 16.40 6.37 -5.85
N ALA A 118 16.04 5.10 -5.64
CA ALA A 118 16.46 3.98 -6.49
C ALA A 118 15.51 3.70 -7.65
N THR A 119 14.30 4.28 -7.65
CA THR A 119 13.24 3.95 -8.63
C THR A 119 13.31 4.75 -9.93
N GLY A 120 14.05 5.87 -9.95
CA GLY A 120 14.01 6.87 -11.02
C GLY A 120 12.88 7.90 -10.87
N ALA A 121 11.95 7.68 -9.93
CA ALA A 121 10.76 8.50 -9.72
C ALA A 121 10.70 9.10 -8.29
N PRO A 122 11.75 9.82 -7.82
CA PRO A 122 11.81 10.35 -6.46
C PRO A 122 10.91 11.56 -6.20
N LYS A 123 10.20 12.08 -7.19
CA LYS A 123 9.25 13.20 -7.09
C LYS A 123 8.23 13.14 -8.21
N ASN A 124 7.10 13.86 -8.07
CA ASN A 124 6.09 13.97 -9.11
C ASN A 124 6.68 14.52 -10.43
N GLY A 125 6.08 14.11 -11.55
CA GLY A 125 6.51 14.49 -12.89
C GLY A 125 7.73 13.70 -13.40
N LEU A 126 8.19 12.70 -12.68
CA LEU A 126 9.21 11.74 -13.12
C LEU A 126 8.57 10.38 -13.43
N HIS A 127 9.28 9.59 -14.22
CA HIS A 127 8.84 8.26 -14.60
C HIS A 127 9.62 7.16 -13.89
N LEU A 128 8.99 6.03 -13.68
CA LEU A 128 9.66 4.81 -13.21
C LEU A 128 10.75 4.40 -14.19
N LYS A 129 11.96 4.14 -13.71
CA LYS A 129 13.08 3.70 -14.53
C LYS A 129 12.78 2.35 -15.18
N LYS A 130 12.89 2.27 -16.52
CA LYS A 130 12.71 1.03 -17.29
C LYS A 130 13.71 -0.05 -16.83
N GLY A 131 13.24 -1.29 -16.77
CA GLY A 131 14.07 -2.45 -16.39
C GLY A 131 14.14 -2.72 -14.87
N ILE A 132 13.55 -1.91 -14.04
CA ILE A 132 13.38 -2.26 -12.62
C ILE A 132 12.26 -3.29 -12.50
N PRO A 133 12.50 -4.47 -11.88
CA PRO A 133 11.44 -5.42 -11.62
C PRO A 133 10.36 -4.82 -10.70
N THR A 134 9.11 -5.06 -11.04
CA THR A 134 7.96 -4.78 -10.18
C THR A 134 7.35 -6.10 -9.70
N PHE A 135 6.52 -6.06 -8.67
CA PHE A 135 5.80 -7.28 -8.27
C PHE A 135 4.96 -7.84 -9.43
N ALA A 136 4.39 -6.99 -10.28
CA ALA A 136 3.59 -7.41 -11.43
C ALA A 136 4.43 -8.15 -12.47
N SER A 137 5.62 -7.62 -12.86
CA SER A 137 6.50 -8.30 -13.80
C SER A 137 6.97 -9.67 -13.27
N ILE A 138 7.23 -9.77 -11.95
CA ILE A 138 7.58 -11.04 -11.33
C ILE A 138 6.40 -12.02 -11.36
N LEU A 139 5.17 -11.54 -11.18
CA LEU A 139 3.97 -12.40 -11.25
C LEU A 139 3.70 -12.92 -12.65
N ILE A 140 3.97 -12.13 -13.70
CA ILE A 140 3.93 -12.64 -15.12
C ILE A 140 4.85 -13.84 -15.28
N ASP A 141 6.10 -13.72 -14.84
CA ASP A 141 7.08 -14.81 -14.92
C ASP A 141 6.65 -16.07 -14.15
N ASN A 142 5.66 -15.94 -13.26
CA ASN A 142 5.06 -17.03 -12.49
C ASN A 142 3.65 -17.42 -12.97
N GLY A 143 3.25 -17.03 -14.18
CA GLY A 143 2.03 -17.47 -14.86
C GLY A 143 0.75 -16.75 -14.46
N TYR A 144 0.85 -15.56 -13.86
CA TYR A 144 -0.31 -14.73 -13.54
C TYR A 144 -0.72 -13.85 -14.71
N ALA A 145 -2.01 -13.69 -14.92
CA ALA A 145 -2.54 -12.56 -15.68
C ALA A 145 -2.49 -11.30 -14.83
N THR A 146 -1.81 -10.27 -15.29
CA THR A 146 -1.62 -9.02 -14.54
C THR A 146 -2.40 -7.87 -15.18
N SER A 147 -3.17 -7.14 -14.39
CA SER A 147 -4.03 -6.05 -14.88
C SER A 147 -3.94 -4.83 -13.99
N TYR A 148 -4.03 -3.66 -14.59
CA TYR A 148 -4.06 -2.38 -13.88
C TYR A 148 -5.22 -1.50 -14.38
N VAL A 149 -5.95 -0.90 -13.44
CA VAL A 149 -7.05 0.02 -13.70
C VAL A 149 -6.84 1.31 -12.92
N GLY A 150 -6.94 2.47 -13.55
CA GLY A 150 -6.90 3.77 -12.91
C GLY A 150 -5.55 4.48 -12.93
N LYS A 151 -5.27 5.28 -11.90
CA LYS A 151 -4.13 6.19 -11.83
C LYS A 151 -2.80 5.47 -11.64
N TRP A 152 -1.91 5.58 -12.63
CA TRP A 152 -0.54 5.07 -12.56
C TRP A 152 0.44 6.07 -11.95
N HIS A 153 0.51 7.28 -12.52
CA HIS A 153 1.35 8.41 -12.10
C HIS A 153 2.87 8.10 -12.06
N LEU A 154 3.31 7.15 -12.88
CA LEU A 154 4.72 6.74 -13.02
C LEU A 154 5.20 6.79 -14.48
N ALA A 155 4.44 7.43 -15.39
CA ALA A 155 4.85 7.70 -16.77
C ALA A 155 5.44 9.10 -16.95
N GLY A 156 5.27 9.99 -15.97
CA GLY A 156 5.88 11.32 -15.94
C GLY A 156 5.21 12.37 -16.83
N ASN A 157 4.04 12.10 -17.42
CA ASN A 157 3.37 13.00 -18.34
C ASN A 157 2.00 13.52 -17.85
N GLY A 158 1.44 12.94 -16.77
CA GLY A 158 0.18 13.37 -16.16
C GLY A 158 -1.05 13.29 -17.07
N THR A 159 -0.99 12.52 -18.16
CA THR A 159 -2.08 12.43 -19.14
C THR A 159 -3.25 11.59 -18.62
N TYR A 160 -4.46 11.93 -19.10
CA TYR A 160 -5.67 11.14 -18.91
C TYR A 160 -5.89 10.10 -20.04
N ALA A 161 -4.97 9.99 -20.99
CA ALA A 161 -5.04 8.95 -22.00
C ALA A 161 -4.77 7.57 -21.38
N PHE A 162 -5.58 6.60 -21.78
CA PHE A 162 -5.42 5.22 -21.38
C PHE A 162 -4.34 4.50 -22.20
N GLY A 163 -3.86 3.36 -21.68
CA GLY A 163 -2.91 2.50 -22.40
C GLY A 163 -1.49 3.06 -22.39
N ILE A 164 -0.93 3.27 -21.22
CA ILE A 164 0.41 3.82 -21.03
C ILE A 164 1.48 2.87 -21.61
N GLU A 165 2.45 3.40 -22.37
CA GLU A 165 3.52 2.60 -23.02
C GLU A 165 4.34 1.80 -22.00
N TYR A 166 4.77 2.42 -20.90
CA TYR A 166 5.50 1.73 -19.84
C TYR A 166 4.58 1.43 -18.65
N ASN A 167 4.10 0.22 -18.61
CA ASN A 167 3.07 -0.26 -17.69
C ASN A 167 3.60 -1.00 -16.45
N GLY A 168 4.91 -1.02 -16.21
CA GLY A 168 5.50 -1.67 -15.03
C GLY A 168 5.24 -3.18 -14.93
N GLY A 169 4.95 -3.87 -16.05
CA GLY A 169 4.67 -5.30 -16.06
C GLY A 169 3.19 -5.66 -15.84
N PHE A 170 2.27 -4.73 -15.97
CA PHE A 170 0.84 -5.05 -16.04
C PHE A 170 0.45 -5.28 -17.50
N GLU A 171 0.18 -6.53 -17.90
CA GLU A 171 -0.12 -6.91 -19.29
C GLU A 171 -1.38 -6.22 -19.81
N ASP A 172 -2.46 -6.23 -19.02
CA ASP A 172 -3.67 -5.46 -19.33
C ASP A 172 -3.63 -4.09 -18.66
N ASN A 173 -3.24 -3.09 -19.43
CA ASN A 173 -3.18 -1.69 -19.01
C ASN A 173 -4.16 -0.81 -19.79
N ARG A 174 -5.18 -1.40 -20.43
CA ARG A 174 -6.17 -0.68 -21.26
C ARG A 174 -6.84 0.48 -20.54
N PHE A 175 -6.98 0.39 -19.23
CA PHE A 175 -7.61 1.38 -18.37
C PHE A 175 -6.62 2.03 -17.39
N MET A 176 -5.31 1.95 -17.67
CA MET A 176 -4.26 2.64 -16.94
C MET A 176 -4.04 4.02 -17.52
N MET A 177 -4.03 5.06 -16.68
CA MET A 177 -3.76 6.44 -17.06
C MET A 177 -2.77 7.10 -16.09
N ASP A 178 -2.00 8.09 -16.53
CA ASP A 178 -0.99 8.75 -15.70
C ASP A 178 -1.57 9.89 -14.84
N GLY A 179 -2.59 10.58 -15.29
CA GLY A 179 -3.34 11.59 -14.55
C GLY A 179 -4.32 10.97 -13.54
N GLY A 180 -5.33 11.74 -13.10
CA GLY A 180 -6.36 11.14 -12.28
C GLY A 180 -7.15 12.04 -11.34
N HIS A 181 -7.31 13.34 -11.64
CA HIS A 181 -8.04 14.24 -10.77
C HIS A 181 -9.31 14.85 -11.39
N ALA A 182 -9.79 14.30 -12.51
CA ALA A 182 -11.07 14.68 -13.10
C ALA A 182 -12.18 13.80 -12.47
N PRO A 183 -13.25 14.36 -11.89
CA PRO A 183 -14.25 13.58 -11.18
C PRO A 183 -15.12 12.70 -12.09
N TYR A 184 -15.21 13.03 -13.39
CA TYR A 184 -16.04 12.31 -14.34
C TYR A 184 -15.29 11.96 -15.63
N PHE A 185 -15.79 10.95 -16.32
CA PHE A 185 -15.53 10.68 -17.72
C PHE A 185 -16.79 10.91 -18.53
N HIS A 186 -16.62 11.50 -19.72
CA HIS A 186 -17.61 11.57 -20.77
C HIS A 186 -17.41 10.40 -21.72
N LEU A 187 -18.47 9.64 -21.97
CA LEU A 187 -18.49 8.47 -22.84
C LEU A 187 -19.18 8.82 -24.14
N GLU A 188 -18.44 8.78 -25.27
CA GLU A 188 -18.95 8.99 -26.62
C GLU A 188 -18.59 7.77 -27.48
N GLY A 189 -19.48 6.76 -27.53
CA GLY A 189 -19.17 5.47 -28.11
C GLY A 189 -18.01 4.80 -27.37
N ASP A 190 -16.93 4.45 -28.11
CA ASP A 190 -15.72 3.87 -27.52
C ASP A 190 -14.73 4.92 -26.96
N LYS A 191 -15.04 6.19 -27.14
CA LYS A 191 -14.22 7.29 -26.65
C LYS A 191 -14.51 7.61 -25.21
N VAL A 192 -13.46 7.75 -24.41
CA VAL A 192 -13.52 8.15 -23.00
C VAL A 192 -12.66 9.39 -22.82
N SER A 193 -13.25 10.47 -22.33
CA SER A 193 -12.53 11.71 -22.07
C SER A 193 -12.78 12.22 -20.65
N ALA A 194 -11.73 12.74 -20.01
CA ALA A 194 -11.81 13.26 -18.65
C ALA A 194 -12.57 14.60 -18.63
N VAL A 195 -13.46 14.77 -17.66
CA VAL A 195 -14.30 15.94 -17.47
C VAL A 195 -14.02 16.54 -16.09
N ASN A 196 -13.43 17.73 -16.09
CA ASN A 196 -13.18 18.47 -14.86
C ASN A 196 -14.47 19.02 -14.24
N GLN A 197 -14.46 19.29 -12.95
CA GLN A 197 -15.62 19.75 -12.18
C GLN A 197 -16.35 20.94 -12.82
N ASN A 198 -15.63 21.91 -13.35
CA ASN A 198 -16.18 23.12 -14.00
C ASN A 198 -16.74 22.87 -15.43
N GLN A 199 -16.70 21.66 -15.91
CA GLN A 199 -17.15 21.25 -17.25
C GLN A 199 -18.35 20.31 -17.22
N ILE A 200 -18.72 19.78 -16.04
CA ILE A 200 -19.77 18.76 -15.88
C ILE A 200 -21.08 19.18 -16.54
N ASP A 201 -21.50 20.43 -16.36
CA ASP A 201 -22.76 20.95 -16.89
C ASP A 201 -22.76 21.13 -18.43
N LYS A 202 -21.62 20.91 -19.10
CA LYS A 202 -21.51 20.99 -20.56
C LYS A 202 -21.90 19.70 -21.27
N PHE A 203 -22.10 18.62 -20.51
CA PHE A 203 -22.36 17.30 -21.04
C PHE A 203 -23.73 16.77 -20.56
N PRO A 204 -24.43 15.96 -21.36
CA PRO A 204 -25.59 15.20 -20.90
C PRO A 204 -25.23 14.30 -19.71
N LYS A 205 -26.06 14.27 -18.68
CA LYS A 205 -25.78 13.48 -17.46
C LYS A 205 -25.68 11.98 -17.73
N GLU A 206 -26.44 11.48 -18.69
CA GLU A 206 -26.45 10.09 -19.15
C GLU A 206 -25.15 9.65 -19.85
N GLU A 207 -24.37 10.60 -20.33
CA GLU A 207 -23.06 10.37 -20.97
C GLU A 207 -21.89 10.52 -19.99
N LEU A 208 -22.19 10.88 -18.73
CA LEU A 208 -21.18 11.06 -17.68
C LEU A 208 -21.15 9.86 -16.74
N ILE A 209 -19.98 9.33 -16.47
CA ILE A 209 -19.72 8.34 -15.44
C ILE A 209 -18.69 8.87 -14.44
N HIS A 210 -18.97 8.73 -13.14
CA HIS A 210 -17.99 9.08 -12.12
C HIS A 210 -16.77 8.16 -12.21
N LEU A 211 -15.58 8.72 -12.05
CA LEU A 211 -14.33 7.97 -12.24
C LEU A 211 -14.24 6.71 -11.37
N THR A 212 -14.70 6.78 -10.11
CA THR A 212 -14.70 5.63 -9.18
C THR A 212 -15.61 4.51 -9.67
N ASP A 213 -16.81 4.84 -10.20
CA ASP A 213 -17.68 3.84 -10.83
C ASP A 213 -17.04 3.23 -12.07
N PHE A 214 -16.51 4.08 -12.96
CA PHE A 214 -15.88 3.61 -14.20
C PHE A 214 -14.76 2.61 -13.89
N PHE A 215 -13.85 2.94 -12.97
CA PHE A 215 -12.77 2.01 -12.62
C PHE A 215 -13.26 0.76 -11.91
N THR A 216 -14.31 0.86 -11.10
CA THR A 216 -14.93 -0.31 -10.49
C THR A 216 -15.57 -1.23 -11.54
N ASP A 217 -16.30 -0.66 -12.52
CA ASP A 217 -16.92 -1.42 -13.61
C ASP A 217 -15.86 -2.12 -14.45
N LYS A 218 -14.76 -1.43 -14.81
CA LYS A 218 -13.65 -2.01 -15.55
C LYS A 218 -12.88 -3.08 -14.75
N THR A 219 -12.79 -2.91 -13.45
CA THR A 219 -12.26 -3.94 -12.54
C THR A 219 -13.13 -5.21 -12.60
N LEU A 220 -14.45 -5.09 -12.50
CA LEU A 220 -15.36 -6.23 -12.57
C LEU A 220 -15.36 -6.90 -13.95
N GLU A 221 -15.25 -6.13 -15.04
CA GLU A 221 -15.07 -6.64 -16.40
C GLU A 221 -13.82 -7.53 -16.52
N ILE A 222 -12.69 -7.05 -15.98
CA ILE A 222 -11.43 -7.79 -15.99
C ILE A 222 -11.51 -9.04 -15.11
N LEU A 223 -12.10 -8.94 -13.93
CA LEU A 223 -12.29 -10.08 -13.03
C LEU A 223 -13.17 -11.16 -13.67
N GLU A 224 -14.24 -10.78 -14.37
CA GLU A 224 -15.11 -11.73 -15.11
C GLU A 224 -14.32 -12.47 -16.19
N ARG A 225 -13.48 -11.79 -16.94
CA ARG A 225 -12.60 -12.37 -17.95
C ARG A 225 -11.58 -13.36 -17.35
N ASP A 226 -10.98 -12.99 -16.20
CA ASP A 226 -9.81 -13.65 -15.64
C ASP A 226 -10.10 -14.65 -14.51
N LYS A 227 -11.35 -14.77 -14.04
CA LYS A 227 -11.75 -15.58 -12.87
C LYS A 227 -11.39 -17.07 -12.93
N LYS A 228 -11.03 -17.60 -14.11
CA LYS A 228 -10.67 -19.03 -14.29
C LYS A 228 -9.18 -19.30 -14.31
N LYS A 229 -8.33 -18.28 -14.17
CA LYS A 229 -6.86 -18.39 -14.15
C LYS A 229 -6.28 -17.61 -12.98
N PRO A 230 -5.05 -17.86 -12.54
CA PRO A 230 -4.40 -17.01 -11.55
C PRO A 230 -4.31 -15.58 -12.07
N PHE A 231 -4.75 -14.61 -11.28
CA PHE A 231 -4.71 -13.20 -11.65
C PHE A 231 -4.16 -12.32 -10.54
N ALA A 232 -3.54 -11.20 -10.93
CA ALA A 232 -3.16 -10.11 -10.06
C ALA A 232 -3.67 -8.80 -10.66
N LEU A 233 -4.60 -8.15 -9.99
CA LEU A 233 -5.24 -6.92 -10.43
C LEU A 233 -5.01 -5.82 -9.41
N MET A 234 -4.54 -4.65 -9.89
CA MET A 234 -4.47 -3.43 -9.09
C MET A 234 -5.48 -2.43 -9.64
N VAL A 235 -6.47 -2.06 -8.81
CA VAL A 235 -7.35 -0.92 -9.09
C VAL A 235 -6.86 0.27 -8.26
N SER A 236 -6.48 1.33 -8.95
CA SER A 236 -5.95 2.55 -8.38
C SER A 236 -6.93 3.70 -8.58
N ILE A 237 -7.77 3.90 -7.58
CA ILE A 237 -8.85 4.89 -7.57
C ILE A 237 -8.26 6.24 -7.18
N PRO A 238 -8.38 7.30 -8.01
CA PRO A 238 -7.87 8.62 -7.69
C PRO A 238 -8.56 9.29 -6.49
N ASP A 239 -9.82 8.94 -6.19
CA ASP A 239 -10.47 9.38 -4.97
C ASP A 239 -9.76 8.81 -3.73
N PRO A 240 -9.80 9.50 -2.58
CA PRO A 240 -10.49 10.78 -2.32
C PRO A 240 -9.61 12.03 -2.51
N HIS A 241 -8.58 12.00 -3.40
CA HIS A 241 -7.77 13.19 -3.74
C HIS A 241 -8.63 14.33 -4.31
N THR A 242 -8.27 15.55 -4.03
CA THR A 242 -8.94 16.74 -4.60
C THR A 242 -9.02 16.67 -6.15
N PRO A 243 -10.08 17.22 -6.77
CA PRO A 243 -11.12 18.08 -6.22
C PRO A 243 -12.10 17.31 -5.34
N ASP A 244 -12.45 17.90 -4.18
CA ASP A 244 -13.37 17.31 -3.20
C ASP A 244 -14.80 17.33 -3.77
N TYR A 245 -15.13 16.34 -4.59
CA TYR A 245 -16.39 16.28 -5.35
C TYR A 245 -16.95 14.86 -5.35
N ALA A 246 -17.87 14.61 -4.44
CA ALA A 246 -18.62 13.36 -4.41
C ALA A 246 -19.83 13.40 -5.34
N LYS A 247 -20.17 12.29 -5.98
CA LYS A 247 -21.42 12.18 -6.76
C LYS A 247 -22.63 11.93 -5.85
N PRO A 248 -23.86 12.17 -6.32
CA PRO A 248 -25.08 11.68 -5.66
C PRO A 248 -25.08 10.14 -5.55
N PRO A 249 -25.57 9.52 -4.44
CA PRO A 249 -26.10 10.19 -3.24
C PRO A 249 -25.06 10.62 -2.21
N TYR A 250 -23.78 10.30 -2.40
CA TYR A 250 -22.70 10.56 -1.44
C TYR A 250 -22.45 12.06 -1.21
N GLN A 251 -22.75 12.90 -2.22
CA GLN A 251 -22.60 14.34 -2.17
C GLN A 251 -23.33 15.00 -1.00
N THR A 252 -24.53 14.49 -0.66
CA THR A 252 -25.39 15.03 0.41
C THR A 252 -25.37 14.16 1.67
N MET A 253 -24.69 13.01 1.64
CA MET A 253 -24.72 12.02 2.73
C MET A 253 -24.25 12.60 4.07
N TYR A 254 -23.36 13.58 4.02
CA TYR A 254 -22.72 14.18 5.19
C TYR A 254 -23.03 15.67 5.37
N GLU A 255 -24.04 16.23 4.67
CA GLU A 255 -24.37 17.66 4.70
C GLU A 255 -24.68 18.18 6.11
N ASN A 256 -25.27 17.33 6.96
CA ASN A 256 -25.68 17.70 8.32
C ASN A 256 -24.56 17.60 9.38
N LEU A 257 -23.33 17.19 8.99
CA LEU A 257 -22.22 17.11 9.92
C LEU A 257 -21.75 18.51 10.35
N ASN A 258 -21.50 18.67 11.65
CA ASN A 258 -20.93 19.89 12.21
C ASN A 258 -19.41 19.74 12.34
N ILE A 259 -18.70 20.00 11.25
CA ILE A 259 -17.24 19.90 11.20
C ILE A 259 -16.59 20.90 12.15
N LYS A 260 -15.70 20.41 13.00
CA LYS A 260 -14.91 21.18 13.97
C LYS A 260 -13.46 21.30 13.51
N ALA A 261 -12.83 22.40 13.86
CA ALA A 261 -11.39 22.55 13.64
C ALA A 261 -10.62 21.53 14.48
N PRO A 262 -9.61 20.86 13.90
CA PRO A 262 -8.71 20.01 14.65
C PRO A 262 -8.04 20.79 15.80
N LYS A 263 -7.84 20.13 16.94
CA LYS A 263 -7.14 20.70 18.10
C LYS A 263 -5.76 21.28 17.71
N THR A 264 -5.07 20.62 16.80
CA THR A 264 -3.75 21.02 16.30
C THR A 264 -3.75 22.35 15.52
N MET A 265 -4.92 22.93 15.22
CA MET A 265 -5.04 24.28 14.64
C MET A 265 -4.98 25.42 15.67
N ALA A 266 -5.02 25.13 16.98
CA ALA A 266 -5.01 26.18 17.98
C ALA A 266 -3.76 27.07 17.87
N ALA A 267 -3.91 28.37 18.12
CA ALA A 267 -2.86 29.38 17.94
C ALA A 267 -1.58 29.06 18.72
N GLU A 268 -1.71 28.49 19.91
CA GLU A 268 -0.60 28.07 20.76
C GLU A 268 0.31 27.01 20.10
N TYR A 269 -0.25 26.12 19.25
CA TYR A 269 0.52 25.09 18.54
C TYR A 269 1.05 25.60 17.21
N THR A 270 0.34 26.52 16.55
CA THR A 270 0.77 27.08 15.26
C THR A 270 1.92 28.06 15.38
N ALA A 271 2.12 28.66 16.58
CA ALA A 271 3.19 29.63 16.83
C ALA A 271 4.61 29.01 16.82
N ILE A 272 4.74 27.71 17.13
CA ILE A 272 6.01 26.98 17.28
C ILE A 272 6.17 25.85 16.27
N LYS A 273 5.62 26.04 15.08
CA LYS A 273 5.71 25.03 14.00
C LYS A 273 7.15 24.76 13.60
N PRO A 274 7.50 23.46 13.38
CA PRO A 274 8.76 23.08 12.76
C PRO A 274 8.94 23.72 11.37
N SER A 275 10.19 23.93 10.95
CA SER A 275 10.51 24.52 9.65
C SER A 275 9.92 23.72 8.49
N TRP A 276 9.93 22.38 8.56
CA TRP A 276 9.34 21.49 7.57
C TRP A 276 7.80 21.51 7.56
N ALA A 277 7.16 22.09 8.58
CA ALA A 277 5.72 22.25 8.67
C ALA A 277 5.25 23.67 8.31
N LYS A 278 6.17 24.62 8.05
CA LYS A 278 5.82 25.97 7.61
C LYS A 278 5.22 25.98 6.20
N ASP A 279 4.41 27.00 5.92
CA ASP A 279 3.50 27.11 4.76
C ASP A 279 4.15 27.03 3.36
N GLU A 280 5.49 27.07 3.24
CA GLU A 280 6.17 26.90 1.96
C GLU A 280 5.96 25.51 1.32
N GLY A 281 5.58 24.52 2.12
CA GLY A 281 5.17 23.20 1.64
C GLY A 281 3.66 23.08 1.34
N ALA A 282 2.85 24.04 1.81
CA ALA A 282 1.42 24.14 1.51
C ALA A 282 1.13 24.75 0.13
N LYS A 283 2.14 25.17 -0.62
CA LYS A 283 2.08 25.30 -2.08
C LYS A 283 2.10 23.89 -2.68
N GLY A 284 1.14 23.09 -2.22
CA GLY A 284 0.78 21.85 -2.88
C GLY A 284 0.34 22.18 -4.28
N ASP A 285 0.64 21.29 -5.17
CA ASP A 285 0.36 21.28 -6.61
C ASP A 285 -0.24 22.58 -7.16
N THR A 286 0.60 23.39 -7.79
CA THR A 286 0.31 24.74 -8.31
C THR A 286 -0.73 24.78 -9.44
N ASN A 287 -1.48 23.71 -9.65
CA ASN A 287 -2.58 23.64 -10.63
C ASN A 287 -3.94 24.02 -10.04
N GLU A 288 -4.07 24.17 -8.72
CA GLU A 288 -5.26 24.78 -8.14
C GLU A 288 -5.06 26.29 -8.05
N ALA A 289 -5.90 27.03 -8.74
CA ALA A 289 -5.95 28.48 -8.74
C ALA A 289 -5.91 29.01 -7.29
N SER A 290 -4.74 29.34 -6.82
CA SER A 290 -4.29 30.32 -5.81
C SER A 290 -5.27 30.86 -4.76
N GLY A 291 -6.07 30.04 -4.13
CA GLY A 291 -6.71 30.45 -2.87
C GLY A 291 -5.96 29.76 -1.71
N LYS A 292 -5.44 30.53 -0.73
CA LYS A 292 -5.01 29.91 0.54
C LYS A 292 -6.23 29.20 1.12
N LYS A 293 -6.24 27.85 1.10
CA LYS A 293 -7.29 27.09 1.76
C LYS A 293 -7.30 27.47 3.25
N SER A 294 -8.46 27.78 3.79
CA SER A 294 -8.64 28.06 5.21
C SER A 294 -9.77 27.20 5.74
N PHE A 295 -9.66 26.75 6.99
CA PHE A 295 -10.71 25.94 7.60
C PHE A 295 -12.09 26.60 7.53
N ALA A 296 -12.18 27.90 7.74
CA ALA A 296 -13.45 28.63 7.72
C ALA A 296 -14.17 28.54 6.35
N ASN A 297 -13.40 28.57 5.27
CA ASN A 297 -13.94 28.58 3.90
C ASN A 297 -14.06 27.16 3.33
N ASP A 298 -13.17 26.24 3.71
CA ASP A 298 -12.98 24.96 3.01
C ASP A 298 -13.42 23.75 3.84
N LYS A 299 -13.88 23.92 5.09
CA LYS A 299 -14.34 22.79 5.93
C LYS A 299 -15.45 21.95 5.30
N GLU A 300 -16.25 22.52 4.42
CA GLU A 300 -17.31 21.81 3.70
C GLU A 300 -16.74 20.79 2.71
N ALA A 301 -15.51 21.01 2.22
CA ALA A 301 -14.80 20.05 1.38
C ALA A 301 -14.60 18.70 2.09
N LEU A 302 -14.42 18.70 3.42
CA LEU A 302 -14.30 17.46 4.19
C LEU A 302 -15.58 16.59 4.13
N LYS A 303 -16.76 17.20 4.00
CA LYS A 303 -18.02 16.45 3.81
C LYS A 303 -18.04 15.73 2.46
N GLN A 304 -17.54 16.40 1.43
CA GLN A 304 -17.38 15.79 0.10
C GLN A 304 -16.34 14.67 0.13
N TYR A 305 -15.23 14.89 0.83
CA TYR A 305 -14.22 13.86 1.04
C TYR A 305 -14.79 12.61 1.74
N PHE A 306 -15.59 12.78 2.81
CA PHE A 306 -16.29 11.66 3.44
C PHE A 306 -17.26 10.95 2.47
N GLY A 307 -17.91 11.70 1.59
CA GLY A 307 -18.75 11.16 0.51
C GLY A 307 -17.94 10.29 -0.45
N MET A 308 -16.78 10.79 -0.93
CA MET A 308 -15.88 10.02 -1.78
C MET A 308 -15.37 8.74 -1.10
N VAL A 309 -15.01 8.83 0.18
CA VAL A 309 -14.59 7.64 0.97
C VAL A 309 -15.70 6.59 1.06
N SER A 310 -16.95 7.00 1.27
CA SER A 310 -18.08 6.05 1.27
C SER A 310 -18.38 5.47 -0.11
N HIS A 311 -18.14 6.21 -1.17
CA HIS A 311 -18.23 5.70 -2.54
C HIS A 311 -17.13 4.66 -2.86
N ILE A 312 -15.92 4.89 -2.36
CA ILE A 312 -14.83 3.90 -2.43
C ILE A 312 -15.23 2.63 -1.66
N ASP A 313 -15.83 2.77 -0.48
CA ASP A 313 -16.28 1.62 0.31
C ASP A 313 -17.34 0.78 -0.43
N ASP A 314 -18.29 1.40 -1.11
CA ASP A 314 -19.25 0.69 -1.95
C ASP A 314 -18.57 -0.01 -3.12
N SER A 315 -17.53 0.57 -3.71
CA SER A 315 -16.69 -0.07 -4.74
C SER A 315 -15.98 -1.31 -4.20
N VAL A 316 -15.42 -1.23 -2.98
CA VAL A 316 -14.87 -2.40 -2.27
C VAL A 316 -15.94 -3.46 -2.09
N GLY A 317 -17.14 -3.07 -1.66
CA GLY A 317 -18.29 -3.97 -1.49
C GLY A 317 -18.67 -4.72 -2.77
N ARG A 318 -18.68 -4.02 -3.92
CA ARG A 318 -18.93 -4.62 -5.25
C ARG A 318 -17.87 -5.66 -5.63
N ILE A 319 -16.61 -5.37 -5.39
CA ILE A 319 -15.50 -6.29 -5.66
C ILE A 319 -15.59 -7.53 -4.75
N LEU A 320 -15.81 -7.34 -3.44
CA LEU A 320 -15.95 -8.46 -2.49
C LEU A 320 -17.15 -9.33 -2.82
N LYS A 321 -18.28 -8.72 -3.22
CA LYS A 321 -19.45 -9.44 -3.67
C LYS A 321 -19.15 -10.30 -4.91
N PHE A 322 -18.43 -9.76 -5.90
CA PHE A 322 -18.03 -10.51 -7.08
C PHE A 322 -17.20 -11.75 -6.71
N LEU A 323 -16.23 -11.61 -5.80
CA LEU A 323 -15.41 -12.73 -5.35
C LEU A 323 -16.25 -13.81 -4.68
N LYS A 324 -17.20 -13.42 -3.83
CA LYS A 324 -18.10 -14.34 -3.15
C LYS A 324 -19.00 -15.08 -4.13
N ASP A 325 -19.66 -14.36 -5.03
CA ASP A 325 -20.61 -14.92 -6.01
C ASP A 325 -19.94 -15.91 -6.99
N ASN A 326 -18.61 -15.78 -7.19
CA ASN A 326 -17.83 -16.63 -8.07
C ASN A 326 -16.97 -17.68 -7.32
N ASN A 327 -17.15 -17.86 -5.99
CA ASN A 327 -16.37 -18.78 -5.14
C ASN A 327 -14.85 -18.56 -5.25
N LEU A 328 -14.41 -17.30 -5.32
CA LEU A 328 -12.99 -16.91 -5.39
C LEU A 328 -12.46 -16.39 -4.06
N GLU A 329 -13.34 -16.12 -3.10
CA GLU A 329 -13.04 -15.40 -1.87
C GLU A 329 -11.91 -16.05 -1.05
N GLU A 330 -11.97 -17.38 -0.86
CA GLU A 330 -11.01 -18.13 -0.05
C GLU A 330 -9.57 -18.10 -0.64
N ASN A 331 -9.47 -18.11 -1.97
CA ASN A 331 -8.19 -18.16 -2.69
C ASN A 331 -7.78 -16.80 -3.28
N THR A 332 -8.28 -15.71 -2.73
CA THR A 332 -7.93 -14.35 -3.20
C THR A 332 -7.43 -13.50 -2.05
N ILE A 333 -6.22 -12.96 -2.22
CA ILE A 333 -5.67 -11.94 -1.35
C ILE A 333 -6.27 -10.60 -1.79
N VAL A 334 -6.92 -9.90 -0.87
CA VAL A 334 -7.42 -8.55 -1.10
C VAL A 334 -6.70 -7.58 -0.19
N VAL A 335 -6.06 -6.57 -0.77
CA VAL A 335 -5.35 -5.50 -0.04
C VAL A 335 -6.06 -4.18 -0.30
N PHE A 336 -6.30 -3.42 0.77
CA PHE A 336 -6.72 -2.02 0.70
C PHE A 336 -5.63 -1.13 1.27
N THR A 337 -5.17 -0.13 0.51
CA THR A 337 -4.13 0.81 0.94
C THR A 337 -4.20 2.13 0.17
N SER A 338 -3.32 3.07 0.50
CA SER A 338 -3.19 4.38 -0.18
C SER A 338 -1.74 4.71 -0.47
N ASP A 339 -1.49 5.72 -1.29
CA ASP A 339 -0.13 6.22 -1.55
C ASP A 339 0.36 7.20 -0.48
N HIS A 340 -0.48 8.03 0.09
CA HIS A 340 -0.24 8.92 1.24
C HIS A 340 -1.58 9.34 1.86
N GLY A 341 -1.53 10.06 2.99
CA GLY A 341 -2.70 10.66 3.60
C GLY A 341 -2.95 12.10 3.16
N ASP A 342 -3.89 12.76 3.82
CA ASP A 342 -4.21 14.17 3.71
C ASP A 342 -4.25 14.81 5.11
N MET A 343 -3.66 15.98 5.25
CA MET A 343 -3.63 16.73 6.52
C MET A 343 -5.00 17.27 6.94
N PHE A 344 -5.89 17.55 6.02
CA PHE A 344 -7.24 18.11 6.23
C PHE A 344 -7.34 19.03 7.45
N PHE A 345 -6.50 20.08 7.42
CA PHE A 345 -6.37 21.12 8.46
C PHE A 345 -5.69 20.69 9.78
N GLU A 346 -5.31 19.42 9.96
CA GLU A 346 -4.41 19.07 11.06
C GLU A 346 -3.13 19.91 10.95
N HIS A 347 -2.66 20.45 12.07
CA HIS A 347 -1.55 21.41 12.14
C HIS A 347 -1.72 22.65 11.23
N ASN A 348 -2.97 23.06 10.96
CA ASN A 348 -3.31 24.14 10.04
C ASN A 348 -2.70 23.95 8.65
N ARG A 349 -2.78 22.72 8.13
CA ARG A 349 -2.27 22.32 6.81
C ARG A 349 -3.31 21.52 6.05
N VAL A 350 -3.18 21.52 4.73
CA VAL A 350 -3.90 20.65 3.81
C VAL A 350 -2.92 19.85 2.98
N ASN A 351 -3.40 18.85 2.27
CA ASN A 351 -2.60 17.98 1.39
C ASN A 351 -1.55 17.17 2.19
N LYS A 352 -0.38 16.96 1.63
CA LYS A 352 0.64 15.97 2.00
C LYS A 352 2.06 16.53 2.05
N GLY A 353 3.06 15.65 2.10
CA GLY A 353 4.47 16.00 1.93
C GLY A 353 5.18 16.42 3.21
N VAL A 354 4.60 16.14 4.36
CA VAL A 354 5.17 16.39 5.71
C VAL A 354 5.24 15.09 6.52
N PRO A 355 6.08 15.01 7.55
CA PRO A 355 6.27 13.78 8.32
C PRO A 355 5.15 13.48 9.35
N TYR A 356 4.15 14.32 9.49
CA TYR A 356 3.02 14.09 10.40
C TYR A 356 2.21 12.83 10.02
N GLU A 357 1.61 12.20 11.04
CA GLU A 357 0.80 10.99 10.88
C GLU A 357 -0.28 11.14 9.80
N ALA A 358 -1.02 12.25 9.80
CA ALA A 358 -2.09 12.49 8.84
C ALA A 358 -1.63 12.46 7.36
N SER A 359 -0.36 12.82 7.09
CA SER A 359 0.24 12.81 5.75
C SER A 359 0.96 11.50 5.42
N ALA A 360 1.74 10.96 6.38
CA ALA A 360 2.68 9.89 6.12
C ALA A 360 2.14 8.49 6.44
N ARG A 361 1.27 8.36 7.47
CA ARG A 361 0.63 7.09 7.83
C ARG A 361 -0.53 6.82 6.89
N ILE A 362 -0.50 5.66 6.25
CA ILE A 362 -1.52 5.23 5.29
C ILE A 362 -2.28 4.00 5.80
N PRO A 363 -3.53 3.82 5.39
CA PRO A 363 -4.24 2.58 5.70
C PRO A 363 -3.57 1.39 5.02
N PHE A 364 -3.52 0.27 5.71
CA PHE A 364 -3.16 -1.03 5.15
C PHE A 364 -4.00 -2.12 5.81
N VAL A 365 -4.88 -2.69 5.01
CA VAL A 365 -5.74 -3.81 5.39
C VAL A 365 -5.52 -4.93 4.39
N ILE A 366 -5.33 -6.14 4.85
CA ILE A 366 -5.14 -7.32 4.01
C ILE A 366 -6.02 -8.46 4.49
N ARG A 367 -6.71 -9.12 3.56
CA ARG A 367 -7.50 -10.31 3.82
C ARG A 367 -7.07 -11.44 2.90
N TYR A 368 -6.80 -12.59 3.47
CA TYR A 368 -6.58 -13.86 2.77
C TYR A 368 -7.12 -14.99 3.64
N PRO A 369 -8.40 -15.38 3.48
CA PRO A 369 -9.07 -16.29 4.40
C PRO A 369 -8.36 -17.64 4.57
N ASP A 370 -7.72 -18.15 3.50
CA ASP A 370 -6.98 -19.41 3.55
C ASP A 370 -5.78 -19.40 4.52
N LYS A 371 -5.15 -18.23 4.75
CA LYS A 371 -3.87 -18.18 5.49
C LYS A 371 -3.73 -17.04 6.51
N ILE A 372 -4.43 -15.94 6.37
CA ILE A 372 -4.30 -14.80 7.31
C ILE A 372 -5.42 -14.90 8.34
N PRO A 373 -5.07 -15.01 9.65
CA PRO A 373 -6.06 -15.04 10.72
C PRO A 373 -6.94 -13.78 10.73
N ALA A 374 -8.25 -13.98 10.91
CA ALA A 374 -9.21 -12.89 10.99
C ALA A 374 -9.02 -12.05 12.28
N GLY A 375 -9.28 -10.73 12.18
CA GLY A 375 -9.23 -9.79 13.31
C GLY A 375 -7.82 -9.54 13.84
N LYS A 376 -6.80 -9.72 13.00
CA LYS A 376 -5.40 -9.51 13.40
C LYS A 376 -5.04 -8.03 13.37
N VAL A 377 -4.37 -7.55 14.43
CA VAL A 377 -3.82 -6.20 14.52
C VAL A 377 -2.31 -6.27 14.58
N ILE A 378 -1.62 -5.56 13.69
CA ILE A 378 -0.16 -5.55 13.57
C ILE A 378 0.32 -4.12 13.82
N ASN A 379 1.09 -3.92 14.91
CA ASN A 379 1.60 -2.61 15.30
C ASN A 379 3.00 -2.31 14.76
N THR A 380 3.71 -3.33 14.27
CA THR A 380 5.04 -3.17 13.66
C THR A 380 5.04 -2.08 12.61
N ALA A 381 6.05 -1.22 12.65
CA ALA A 381 6.20 -0.15 11.65
C ALA A 381 6.72 -0.71 10.32
N TYR A 382 5.98 -0.44 9.26
CA TYR A 382 6.32 -0.77 7.87
C TYR A 382 6.29 0.47 7.01
N THR A 383 6.93 0.38 5.85
CA THR A 383 6.67 1.29 4.74
C THR A 383 6.19 0.51 3.53
N ASN A 384 5.61 1.20 2.56
CA ASN A 384 5.17 0.57 1.31
C ASN A 384 6.32 0.00 0.44
N VAL A 385 7.56 0.23 0.83
CA VAL A 385 8.75 -0.49 0.28
C VAL A 385 8.70 -1.97 0.63
N ASP A 386 8.12 -2.34 1.80
CA ASP A 386 8.00 -3.72 2.26
C ASP A 386 6.88 -4.49 1.53
N PHE A 387 6.04 -3.80 0.78
CA PHE A 387 4.87 -4.41 0.12
C PHE A 387 5.26 -5.51 -0.86
N ALA A 388 6.10 -5.21 -1.85
CA ALA A 388 6.44 -6.15 -2.92
C ALA A 388 7.06 -7.45 -2.40
N PRO A 389 8.13 -7.45 -1.56
CA PRO A 389 8.68 -8.69 -1.03
C PRO A 389 7.68 -9.46 -0.15
N THR A 390 6.88 -8.76 0.67
CA THR A 390 5.92 -9.39 1.58
C THR A 390 4.77 -10.06 0.82
N ILE A 391 4.17 -9.38 -0.17
CA ILE A 391 3.03 -9.93 -0.91
C ILE A 391 3.46 -11.12 -1.77
N LEU A 392 4.63 -11.06 -2.42
CA LEU A 392 5.17 -12.18 -3.18
C LEU A 392 5.42 -13.39 -2.28
N SER A 393 5.93 -13.19 -1.08
CA SER A 393 6.16 -14.27 -0.11
C SER A 393 4.85 -14.88 0.39
N ILE A 394 3.82 -14.08 0.73
CA ILE A 394 2.48 -14.56 1.09
C ILE A 394 1.88 -15.41 -0.04
N MET A 395 2.11 -15.01 -1.29
CA MET A 395 1.68 -15.76 -2.49
C MET A 395 2.51 -17.01 -2.75
N GLY A 396 3.62 -17.23 -2.05
CA GLY A 396 4.54 -18.34 -2.25
C GLY A 396 5.44 -18.20 -3.48
N ILE A 397 5.60 -16.98 -4.00
CA ILE A 397 6.39 -16.67 -5.18
C ILE A 397 7.86 -16.47 -4.83
N LYS A 398 8.74 -17.28 -5.42
CA LYS A 398 10.19 -17.14 -5.28
C LYS A 398 10.74 -16.26 -6.40
N THR A 399 11.58 -15.29 -6.05
CA THR A 399 12.21 -14.38 -7.00
C THR A 399 13.68 -14.15 -6.67
N LYS A 400 14.46 -13.76 -7.68
CA LYS A 400 15.86 -13.29 -7.54
C LYS A 400 15.93 -11.77 -7.49
N ALA A 401 14.80 -11.07 -7.61
CA ALA A 401 14.75 -9.62 -7.52
C ALA A 401 15.27 -9.16 -6.15
N LYS A 402 16.00 -8.05 -6.15
CA LYS A 402 16.51 -7.43 -4.92
C LYS A 402 15.58 -6.31 -4.51
N PHE A 403 15.14 -6.35 -3.27
CA PHE A 403 14.29 -5.33 -2.67
C PHE A 403 15.08 -4.54 -1.62
N HIS A 404 14.69 -3.29 -1.40
CA HIS A 404 15.09 -2.54 -0.21
C HIS A 404 14.19 -2.90 0.98
N GLY A 405 12.92 -3.16 0.69
CA GLY A 405 11.95 -3.62 1.67
C GLY A 405 12.27 -5.01 2.20
N LEU A 406 11.75 -5.29 3.38
CA LEU A 406 11.86 -6.58 4.05
C LEU A 406 10.61 -7.41 3.78
N ASP A 407 10.82 -8.72 3.65
CA ASP A 407 9.72 -9.69 3.71
C ASP A 407 9.23 -9.80 5.15
N SER A 408 8.00 -9.41 5.36
CA SER A 408 7.31 -9.44 6.65
C SER A 408 6.10 -10.40 6.61
N SER A 409 6.08 -11.36 5.69
CA SER A 409 4.97 -12.31 5.52
C SER A 409 4.65 -13.10 6.78
N ASP A 410 5.65 -13.44 7.58
CA ASP A 410 5.48 -14.14 8.87
C ASP A 410 4.61 -13.34 9.85
N ASP A 411 4.69 -12.02 9.83
CA ASP A 411 3.86 -11.17 10.68
C ASP A 411 2.38 -11.27 10.32
N PHE A 412 2.04 -11.60 9.09
CA PHE A 412 0.67 -11.78 8.62
C PHE A 412 0.17 -13.22 8.79
N LEU A 413 1.01 -14.20 8.51
CA LEU A 413 0.62 -15.62 8.41
C LEU A 413 0.58 -16.36 9.76
N ASN A 414 1.32 -15.89 10.77
CA ASN A 414 1.37 -16.54 12.08
C ASN A 414 0.17 -16.17 12.96
N ASP A 415 -0.28 -17.10 13.84
CA ASP A 415 -1.45 -16.93 14.72
C ASP A 415 -1.27 -15.89 15.85
N LYS A 416 -0.12 -15.26 15.97
CA LYS A 416 0.10 -14.21 16.96
C LYS A 416 -0.82 -13.02 16.66
N LYS A 417 -1.74 -12.72 17.57
CA LYS A 417 -2.72 -11.65 17.43
C LYS A 417 -2.11 -10.26 17.43
N VAL A 418 -1.04 -10.05 18.19
CA VAL A 418 -0.33 -8.78 18.30
C VAL A 418 1.15 -9.09 18.12
N ILE A 419 1.76 -8.42 17.18
CA ILE A 419 3.19 -8.44 16.95
C ILE A 419 3.72 -7.09 17.39
N ASP A 420 4.37 -7.10 18.55
CA ASP A 420 5.13 -5.97 19.06
C ASP A 420 6.56 -6.17 18.57
N SER A 421 7.04 -5.25 17.78
CA SER A 421 8.40 -5.31 17.28
C SER A 421 9.07 -3.96 17.44
N ASP A 422 10.29 -4.01 17.98
CA ASP A 422 11.22 -2.88 18.04
C ASP A 422 11.71 -2.42 16.66
N ARG A 423 11.05 -2.87 15.57
CA ARG A 423 11.45 -2.54 14.22
C ARG A 423 11.39 -1.04 14.00
N ILE A 424 12.49 -0.49 13.55
CA ILE A 424 12.59 0.90 13.11
C ILE A 424 12.69 0.90 11.59
N THR A 425 11.80 1.63 10.94
CA THR A 425 11.84 1.91 9.50
C THR A 425 12.02 3.40 9.25
N TYR A 426 12.23 3.80 8.00
CA TYR A 426 12.33 5.22 7.67
C TYR A 426 11.49 5.59 6.46
N TYR A 427 11.11 6.85 6.40
CA TYR A 427 10.55 7.51 5.24
C TYR A 427 11.09 8.93 5.13
N ALA A 428 11.06 9.51 3.94
CA ALA A 428 11.71 10.78 3.67
C ALA A 428 10.96 11.60 2.61
N LYS A 429 11.11 12.91 2.63
CA LYS A 429 10.74 13.72 1.48
C LYS A 429 11.86 13.66 0.45
N SER A 430 11.56 13.11 -0.71
CA SER A 430 12.50 13.03 -1.83
C SER A 430 13.16 14.37 -2.11
N GLY A 431 14.48 14.37 -2.25
CA GLY A 431 15.27 15.59 -2.44
C GLY A 431 15.97 16.10 -1.18
N GLY A 432 15.86 15.38 -0.06
CA GLY A 432 16.67 15.65 1.14
C GLY A 432 16.19 16.86 1.95
N TRP A 433 14.86 17.04 2.08
CA TRP A 433 14.28 18.10 2.91
C TRP A 433 14.22 17.70 4.39
N TRP A 434 13.74 16.50 4.65
CA TRP A 434 13.66 15.88 5.96
C TRP A 434 13.70 14.35 5.82
N VAL A 435 14.16 13.68 6.85
CA VAL A 435 14.15 12.22 7.01
C VAL A 435 13.56 11.86 8.35
N THR A 436 12.92 10.71 8.43
CA THR A 436 12.18 10.27 9.62
C THR A 436 12.48 8.82 9.93
N ALA A 437 12.91 8.52 11.16
CA ALA A 437 12.86 7.18 11.71
C ALA A 437 11.57 6.99 12.51
N VAL A 438 10.92 5.84 12.37
CA VAL A 438 9.68 5.54 13.08
C VAL A 438 9.61 4.08 13.48
N ASN A 439 9.06 3.81 14.67
CA ASN A 439 8.57 2.51 15.06
C ASN A 439 7.07 2.62 15.43
N ASP A 440 6.52 1.67 16.14
CA ASP A 440 5.13 1.63 16.58
C ASP A 440 4.75 2.77 17.56
N ARG A 441 5.72 3.38 18.22
CA ARG A 441 5.51 4.40 19.25
C ARG A 441 6.27 5.70 19.04
N TYR A 442 7.52 5.65 18.57
CA TYR A 442 8.38 6.82 18.53
C TYR A 442 8.69 7.23 17.10
N LYS A 443 8.75 8.54 16.89
CA LYS A 443 9.08 9.14 15.61
C LYS A 443 10.15 10.22 15.78
N LEU A 444 11.28 10.05 15.10
CA LEU A 444 12.36 11.04 15.04
C LEU A 444 12.38 11.67 13.66
N VAL A 445 12.24 12.99 13.59
CA VAL A 445 12.34 13.77 12.35
C VAL A 445 13.61 14.60 12.39
N ILE A 446 14.42 14.49 11.34
CA ILE A 446 15.62 15.30 11.15
C ILE A 446 15.42 16.17 9.91
N ASP A 447 15.54 17.47 10.09
CA ASP A 447 15.45 18.51 9.07
C ASP A 447 16.80 19.26 8.98
N LYS A 448 17.10 19.83 7.82
CA LYS A 448 18.37 20.55 7.58
C LYS A 448 18.47 21.90 8.28
N ASN A 449 17.35 22.47 8.74
CA ASN A 449 17.28 23.87 9.17
C ASN A 449 17.17 24.04 10.69
N GLU A 450 16.86 22.96 11.42
CA GLU A 450 16.62 23.06 12.86
C GLU A 450 16.96 21.75 13.58
N ARG A 451 16.90 21.79 14.92
CA ARG A 451 17.13 20.61 15.77
C ARG A 451 16.12 19.51 15.46
N PRO A 452 16.50 18.23 15.64
CA PRO A 452 15.59 17.13 15.46
C PRO A 452 14.33 17.24 16.33
N TYR A 453 13.23 16.66 15.85
CA TYR A 453 12.00 16.49 16.60
C TYR A 453 11.84 15.01 16.95
N LEU A 454 11.59 14.73 18.21
CA LEU A 454 11.20 13.39 18.69
C LEU A 454 9.78 13.47 19.21
N PHE A 455 8.92 12.63 18.66
CA PHE A 455 7.54 12.46 19.09
C PHE A 455 7.36 11.11 19.80
N ASP A 456 6.56 11.07 20.86
CA ASP A 456 6.03 9.86 21.50
C ASP A 456 4.56 9.75 21.13
N LEU A 457 4.24 8.99 20.08
CA LEU A 457 2.91 8.88 19.49
C LEU A 457 1.86 8.27 20.44
N THR A 458 2.30 7.58 21.50
CA THR A 458 1.41 7.08 22.54
C THR A 458 1.02 8.19 23.55
N LYS A 459 1.99 9.05 23.90
CA LYS A 459 1.79 10.11 24.89
C LYS A 459 1.26 11.40 24.27
N ASP A 460 1.68 11.68 23.04
CA ASP A 460 1.34 12.87 22.26
C ASP A 460 1.00 12.47 20.81
N PRO A 461 -0.14 11.81 20.60
CA PRO A 461 -0.57 11.39 19.26
C PRO A 461 -0.92 12.55 18.33
N ASP A 462 -1.02 13.77 18.87
CA ASP A 462 -1.22 15.02 18.12
C ASP A 462 0.11 15.62 17.62
N GLU A 463 1.28 15.04 17.97
CA GLU A 463 2.60 15.49 17.53
C GLU A 463 2.88 16.98 17.82
N LEU A 464 2.49 17.44 19.00
CA LEU A 464 2.59 18.84 19.44
C LEU A 464 3.84 19.11 20.28
N THR A 465 4.42 18.07 20.89
CA THR A 465 5.51 18.16 21.85
C THR A 465 6.79 17.56 21.30
N ASN A 466 7.87 18.35 21.22
CA ASN A 466 9.18 17.83 20.88
C ASN A 466 9.93 17.31 22.13
N PHE A 467 10.05 16.00 22.27
CA PHE A 467 10.76 15.32 23.37
C PHE A 467 12.26 15.18 23.15
N TYR A 468 12.84 15.69 22.05
CA TYR A 468 14.24 15.45 21.70
C TYR A 468 15.23 15.89 22.78
N ASN A 469 14.96 17.00 23.45
CA ASN A 469 15.81 17.55 24.51
C ASN A 469 15.48 17.02 25.93
N ASP A 470 14.44 16.19 26.07
CA ASP A 470 14.10 15.59 27.37
C ASP A 470 15.10 14.44 27.66
N LYS A 471 15.82 14.56 28.79
CA LYS A 471 16.81 13.56 29.23
C LYS A 471 16.26 12.15 29.35
N ASN A 472 14.97 11.98 29.61
CA ASN A 472 14.32 10.68 29.70
C ASN A 472 14.17 10.00 28.33
N TYR A 473 14.23 10.76 27.24
CA TYR A 473 14.11 10.26 25.87
C TYR A 473 15.46 10.17 25.13
N LYS A 474 16.59 10.55 25.78
CA LYS A 474 17.90 10.56 25.15
C LYS A 474 18.29 9.21 24.53
N ALA A 475 18.12 8.11 25.26
CA ALA A 475 18.46 6.77 24.76
C ALA A 475 17.56 6.37 23.57
N ILE A 476 16.28 6.77 23.57
CA ILE A 476 15.33 6.51 22.48
C ILE A 476 15.75 7.30 21.24
N ALA A 477 16.04 8.59 21.39
CA ALA A 477 16.54 9.43 20.29
C ALA A 477 17.81 8.86 19.66
N GLN A 478 18.77 8.43 20.47
CA GLN A 478 20.02 7.81 20.00
C GLN A 478 19.78 6.50 19.25
N LYS A 479 18.89 5.63 19.75
CA LYS A 479 18.52 4.36 19.08
C LYS A 479 17.92 4.65 17.70
N LEU A 480 16.92 5.52 17.62
CA LEU A 480 16.25 5.91 16.37
C LEU A 480 17.23 6.55 15.38
N GLN A 481 18.07 7.44 15.86
CA GLN A 481 19.07 8.14 15.05
C GLN A 481 20.11 7.18 14.48
N THR A 482 20.64 6.27 15.30
CA THR A 482 21.64 5.27 14.87
C THR A 482 21.06 4.37 13.77
N GLU A 483 19.85 3.86 13.96
CA GLU A 483 19.23 3.00 12.97
C GLU A 483 18.84 3.78 11.71
N LEU A 484 18.39 5.03 11.83
CA LEU A 484 18.12 5.91 10.71
C LEU A 484 19.35 6.08 9.83
N PHE A 485 20.49 6.48 10.41
CA PHE A 485 21.72 6.71 9.63
C PHE A 485 22.20 5.45 8.93
N LYS A 486 22.16 4.32 9.60
CA LYS A 486 22.51 3.03 9.01
C LYS A 486 21.66 2.72 7.78
N GLN A 487 20.34 3.00 7.84
CA GLN A 487 19.45 2.78 6.71
C GLN A 487 19.66 3.82 5.60
N LEU A 488 19.83 5.10 5.93
CA LEU A 488 20.10 6.15 4.95
C LEU A 488 21.40 5.88 4.16
N GLU A 489 22.46 5.40 4.85
CA GLU A 489 23.70 5.01 4.20
C GLU A 489 23.53 3.78 3.32
N LYS A 490 22.87 2.74 3.84
CA LYS A 490 22.62 1.49 3.12
C LYS A 490 21.87 1.69 1.79
N TYR A 491 20.96 2.65 1.74
CA TYR A 491 20.08 2.88 0.61
C TYR A 491 20.40 4.16 -0.19
N ASP A 492 21.56 4.75 0.03
CA ASP A 492 22.02 5.97 -0.66
C ASP A 492 21.00 7.12 -0.60
N GLU A 493 20.34 7.30 0.56
CA GLU A 493 19.34 8.34 0.73
C GLU A 493 19.97 9.74 0.71
N PRO A 494 19.53 10.66 -0.19
CA PRO A 494 20.10 12.02 -0.27
C PRO A 494 20.05 12.81 1.05
N GLY A 495 19.09 12.50 1.92
CA GLY A 495 18.96 13.09 3.24
C GLY A 495 20.10 12.79 4.20
N LEU A 496 20.92 11.77 3.93
CA LEU A 496 22.08 11.42 4.77
C LEU A 496 23.06 12.61 4.93
N LYS A 497 23.33 13.33 3.86
CA LYS A 497 24.26 14.49 3.89
C LYS A 497 23.76 15.61 4.80
N MET A 498 22.46 15.81 4.79
CA MET A 498 21.75 16.80 5.60
C MET A 498 21.75 16.43 7.09
N SER A 499 21.66 15.14 7.40
CA SER A 499 21.49 14.63 8.75
C SER A 499 22.81 14.51 9.52
N LYS A 500 23.97 14.49 8.84
CA LYS A 500 25.30 14.29 9.44
C LYS A 500 25.65 15.23 10.60
N PRO A 501 25.27 16.52 10.61
CA PRO A 501 25.57 17.41 11.74
C PRO A 501 25.02 16.94 13.09
N TYR A 502 24.00 16.06 13.08
CA TYR A 502 23.34 15.55 14.30
C TYR A 502 23.88 14.18 14.76
N ILE A 503 24.94 13.65 14.10
CA ILE A 503 25.53 12.35 14.48
C ILE A 503 26.44 12.45 15.71
N THR A 504 26.92 13.63 16.05
CA THR A 504 28.01 13.85 17.02
C THR A 504 27.58 14.39 18.38
N GLU A 505 26.31 14.64 18.61
CA GLU A 505 25.75 15.06 19.90
C GLU A 505 24.94 13.92 20.56
#